data_95ca2f7f84422ee7d8f4004297ede9a0
#
_entry.id   95ca2f7f84422ee7d8f4004297ede9a0
#
_cell.length_a   1.000
_cell.length_b   1.000
_cell.length_c   1.000
_cell.angle_alpha   90.00
_cell.angle_beta   90.00
_cell.angle_gamma   90.00
#
_symmetry.space_group_name_H-M   'P 1'
#
loop_
_entity.id
_entity.type
_entity.pdbx_description
1 polymer ?
#
loop_
_entity_poly.entity_id
_entity_poly.type
_entity_poly.pdbx_seq_one_letter_code
_entity_poly.pdbx_strand_id
1 'polypeptide(L)'
;MPEESKGEFKFLLKHSSVYGIGNLLSKAVGFILLPLYTRYLTPTDYGILELIDVTAGMIGIIIGLGVAEAVSRFYYEPTALQERNRVVSTAYWVATALTGAGAFVASLFAVPLAGLALDSSKSAPLLLVSFAALAIGVIVDIGQLNLRLQYKSMVFNAISILSLVLGVTLNVVFIVAFHWGVMGILLSSLVTRIIIGLPLTVWTLTRTGLGLDWPLAKQMVRFGAPLVPSSLASTLVNYSDRYFIKHFASIADAGIWGLANKMGTAIHMLITSPFIMTFLPRRFEIVKRADAPETFARVGEYFFLAITTCGLFVVLFVDEILLVMTTPGFYSAGALVPWIVLSMVLFGMKYHFEFGILYAKKTHHYAVINMATAVLHVTLNLILVRAYGVFGAALAAVGTVSFNTVAVYVAGQRLYAIPFDFGRQFRVAGIAALLFFASRLIHFPRLAETVVFKGGLFLAFPVLLFLTRAISREDVGRAGSFVARRLGLERQ
;
A
#
# COMPACT_ATOMS: atom_id res chain seq x y z
N MET A 1 -12.13 -3.43 -32.44
CA MET A 1 -10.94 -4.16 -31.98
C MET A 1 -10.90 -5.48 -32.71
N PRO A 2 -9.76 -5.90 -33.28
CA PRO A 2 -9.58 -7.24 -33.85
C PRO A 2 -9.92 -8.29 -32.78
N GLU A 3 -10.47 -9.43 -33.17
CA GLU A 3 -10.89 -10.49 -32.22
C GLU A 3 -9.74 -11.01 -31.33
N GLU A 4 -8.52 -11.03 -31.82
CA GLU A 4 -7.30 -11.33 -31.06
C GLU A 4 -7.11 -10.39 -29.87
N SER A 5 -7.32 -9.07 -30.04
CA SER A 5 -7.16 -8.10 -28.95
C SER A 5 -8.27 -8.23 -27.87
N LYS A 6 -9.45 -8.71 -28.23
CA LYS A 6 -10.54 -9.03 -27.27
C LYS A 6 -10.20 -10.28 -26.44
N GLY A 7 -9.58 -11.27 -27.07
CA GLY A 7 -9.12 -12.50 -26.41
C GLY A 7 -8.01 -12.21 -25.38
N GLU A 8 -6.99 -11.45 -25.77
CA GLU A 8 -5.90 -11.03 -24.88
C GLU A 8 -6.41 -10.16 -23.72
N PHE A 9 -7.33 -9.23 -23.99
CA PHE A 9 -7.90 -8.38 -22.96
C PHE A 9 -8.71 -9.19 -21.93
N LYS A 10 -9.52 -10.16 -22.38
CA LYS A 10 -10.28 -11.07 -21.50
C LYS A 10 -9.36 -11.96 -20.68
N PHE A 11 -8.26 -12.43 -21.28
CA PHE A 11 -7.21 -13.19 -20.61
C PHE A 11 -6.52 -12.36 -19.52
N LEU A 12 -6.08 -11.15 -19.85
CA LEU A 12 -5.44 -10.23 -18.90
C LEU A 12 -6.39 -9.85 -17.75
N LEU A 13 -7.65 -9.53 -18.04
CA LEU A 13 -8.65 -9.24 -17.02
C LEU A 13 -8.87 -10.42 -16.07
N LYS A 14 -8.98 -11.63 -16.60
CA LYS A 14 -9.16 -12.84 -15.78
C LYS A 14 -7.98 -13.04 -14.82
N HIS A 15 -6.75 -12.97 -15.33
CA HIS A 15 -5.57 -13.17 -14.51
C HIS A 15 -5.34 -12.00 -13.53
N SER A 16 -5.51 -10.74 -13.96
CA SER A 16 -5.37 -9.58 -13.08
C SER A 16 -6.39 -9.57 -11.96
N SER A 17 -7.65 -9.97 -12.22
CA SER A 17 -8.67 -10.08 -11.17
C SER A 17 -8.33 -11.15 -10.15
N VAL A 18 -7.84 -12.31 -10.61
CA VAL A 18 -7.43 -13.42 -9.74
C VAL A 18 -6.23 -13.03 -8.87
N TYR A 19 -5.21 -12.35 -9.44
CA TYR A 19 -4.08 -11.82 -8.67
C TYR A 19 -4.50 -10.70 -7.70
N GLY A 20 -5.43 -9.84 -8.14
CA GLY A 20 -5.98 -8.76 -7.33
C GLY A 20 -6.66 -9.26 -6.07
N ILE A 21 -7.47 -10.34 -6.17
CA ILE A 21 -8.14 -10.96 -5.02
C ILE A 21 -7.12 -11.53 -4.03
N GLY A 22 -6.09 -12.23 -4.50
CA GLY A 22 -5.05 -12.76 -3.63
C GLY A 22 -4.30 -11.68 -2.84
N ASN A 23 -3.93 -10.58 -3.51
CA ASN A 23 -3.31 -9.42 -2.87
C ASN A 23 -4.25 -8.72 -1.88
N LEU A 24 -5.53 -8.58 -2.22
CA LEU A 24 -6.54 -7.98 -1.36
C LEU A 24 -6.73 -8.80 -0.08
N LEU A 25 -6.86 -10.12 -0.21
CA LEU A 25 -6.97 -11.04 0.93
C LEU A 25 -5.75 -10.95 1.84
N SER A 26 -4.54 -10.99 1.27
CA SER A 26 -3.30 -10.90 2.06
C SER A 26 -3.20 -9.61 2.87
N LYS A 27 -3.64 -8.47 2.31
CA LYS A 27 -3.68 -7.18 3.01
C LYS A 27 -4.82 -7.11 4.03
N ALA A 28 -5.99 -7.70 3.73
CA ALA A 28 -7.13 -7.73 4.64
C ALA A 28 -6.82 -8.49 5.94
N VAL A 29 -5.95 -9.50 5.88
CA VAL A 29 -5.54 -10.25 7.07
C VAL A 29 -4.78 -9.39 8.08
N GLY A 30 -3.93 -8.47 7.62
CA GLY A 30 -3.28 -7.51 8.52
C GLY A 30 -4.28 -6.66 9.30
N PHE A 31 -5.47 -6.43 8.74
CA PHE A 31 -6.57 -5.75 9.41
C PHE A 31 -7.36 -6.70 10.33
N ILE A 32 -7.62 -7.93 9.88
CA ILE A 32 -8.32 -8.95 10.67
C ILE A 32 -7.52 -9.38 11.91
N LEU A 33 -6.18 -9.39 11.81
CA LEU A 33 -5.29 -9.69 12.95
C LEU A 33 -5.12 -8.51 13.93
N LEU A 34 -5.63 -7.34 13.60
CA LEU A 34 -5.49 -6.16 14.45
C LEU A 34 -6.05 -6.36 15.87
N PRO A 35 -7.28 -6.93 16.07
CA PRO A 35 -7.78 -7.24 17.41
C PRO A 35 -6.90 -8.21 18.19
N LEU A 36 -6.28 -9.17 17.50
CA LEU A 36 -5.36 -10.09 18.14
C LEU A 36 -4.11 -9.34 18.61
N TYR A 37 -3.48 -8.59 17.74
CA TYR A 37 -2.24 -7.88 18.07
C TYR A 37 -2.45 -6.87 19.18
N THR A 38 -3.49 -6.07 19.12
CA THR A 38 -3.73 -5.02 20.14
C THR A 38 -4.15 -5.55 21.51
N ARG A 39 -4.63 -6.81 21.59
CA ARG A 39 -4.94 -7.46 22.88
C ARG A 39 -3.71 -8.05 23.58
N TYR A 40 -2.70 -8.45 22.80
CA TYR A 40 -1.50 -9.12 23.31
C TYR A 40 -0.24 -8.26 23.24
N LEU A 41 -0.27 -7.17 22.50
CA LEU A 41 0.84 -6.23 22.35
C LEU A 41 0.48 -4.86 22.90
N THR A 42 1.45 -4.23 23.53
CA THR A 42 1.36 -2.82 23.92
C THR A 42 1.59 -1.91 22.71
N PRO A 43 1.23 -0.61 22.78
CA PRO A 43 1.64 0.36 21.76
C PRO A 43 3.14 0.40 21.51
N THR A 44 3.96 0.20 22.54
CA THR A 44 5.42 0.12 22.41
C THR A 44 5.86 -1.10 21.59
N ASP A 45 5.28 -2.28 21.85
CA ASP A 45 5.56 -3.49 21.06
C ASP A 45 5.18 -3.30 19.60
N TYR A 46 4.04 -2.63 19.35
CA TYR A 46 3.59 -2.32 18.00
C TYR A 46 4.53 -1.33 17.32
N GLY A 47 5.04 -0.33 18.04
CA GLY A 47 6.05 0.60 17.57
C GLY A 47 7.38 -0.08 17.23
N ILE A 48 7.81 -1.03 18.06
CA ILE A 48 8.99 -1.87 17.77
C ILE A 48 8.81 -2.63 16.45
N LEU A 49 7.64 -3.23 16.23
CA LEU A 49 7.35 -3.91 14.95
C LEU A 49 7.41 -2.96 13.76
N GLU A 50 6.79 -1.78 13.84
CA GLU A 50 6.82 -0.77 12.78
C GLU A 50 8.26 -0.34 12.44
N LEU A 51 9.10 -0.12 13.46
CA LEU A 51 10.50 0.26 13.27
C LEU A 51 11.34 -0.87 12.69
N ILE A 52 11.11 -2.11 13.12
CA ILE A 52 11.77 -3.30 12.56
C ILE A 52 11.39 -3.46 11.08
N ASP A 53 10.11 -3.36 10.74
CA ASP A 53 9.63 -3.49 9.37
C ASP A 53 10.26 -2.44 8.45
N VAL A 54 10.36 -1.19 8.91
CA VAL A 54 11.00 -0.11 8.13
C VAL A 54 12.51 -0.36 8.00
N THR A 55 13.19 -0.71 9.10
CA THR A 55 14.63 -0.99 9.09
C THR A 55 14.96 -2.16 8.16
N ALA A 56 14.26 -3.27 8.32
CA ALA A 56 14.45 -4.45 7.49
C ALA A 56 14.09 -4.17 6.03
N GLY A 57 13.02 -3.40 5.78
CA GLY A 57 12.61 -2.99 4.44
C GLY A 57 13.69 -2.16 3.73
N MET A 58 14.28 -1.17 4.41
CA MET A 58 15.38 -0.37 3.84
C MET A 58 16.61 -1.23 3.54
N ILE A 59 17.01 -2.09 4.47
CA ILE A 59 18.11 -3.04 4.27
C ILE A 59 17.78 -3.98 3.11
N GLY A 60 16.52 -4.48 3.03
CA GLY A 60 16.06 -5.35 1.95
C GLY A 60 16.20 -4.74 0.56
N ILE A 61 15.91 -3.45 0.42
CA ILE A 61 16.09 -2.72 -0.85
C ILE A 61 17.57 -2.66 -1.24
N ILE A 62 18.45 -2.40 -0.25
CA ILE A 62 19.90 -2.32 -0.48
C ILE A 62 20.45 -3.69 -0.91
N ILE A 63 20.14 -4.75 -0.16
CA ILE A 63 20.70 -6.07 -0.42
C ILE A 63 20.04 -6.80 -1.59
N GLY A 64 18.77 -6.48 -1.90
CA GLY A 64 18.03 -7.06 -3.02
C GLY A 64 18.49 -6.55 -4.38
N LEU A 65 19.15 -5.39 -4.44
CA LEU A 65 19.73 -4.77 -5.65
C LEU A 65 18.82 -4.79 -6.88
N GLY A 66 17.49 -4.72 -6.72
CA GLY A 66 16.55 -4.71 -7.83
C GLY A 66 16.54 -5.99 -8.68
N VAL A 67 16.90 -7.14 -8.10
CA VAL A 67 16.93 -8.42 -8.84
C VAL A 67 15.53 -8.81 -9.34
N ALA A 68 14.48 -8.55 -8.58
CA ALA A 68 13.10 -8.87 -9.00
C ALA A 68 12.68 -8.08 -10.24
N GLU A 69 13.04 -6.80 -10.33
CA GLU A 69 12.83 -5.94 -11.49
C GLU A 69 13.64 -6.44 -12.70
N ALA A 70 14.89 -6.86 -12.45
CA ALA A 70 15.74 -7.43 -13.47
C ALA A 70 15.14 -8.74 -14.04
N VAL A 71 14.64 -9.65 -13.20
CA VAL A 71 13.93 -10.86 -13.67
C VAL A 71 12.76 -10.49 -14.58
N SER A 72 11.94 -9.53 -14.14
CA SER A 72 10.77 -9.08 -14.92
C SER A 72 11.15 -8.55 -16.30
N ARG A 73 12.31 -7.90 -16.41
CA ARG A 73 12.84 -7.39 -17.68
C ARG A 73 13.41 -8.49 -18.55
N PHE A 74 14.35 -9.28 -18.02
CA PHE A 74 15.12 -10.24 -18.82
C PHE A 74 14.35 -11.52 -19.16
N TYR A 75 13.25 -11.84 -18.46
CA TYR A 75 12.46 -13.06 -18.68
C TYR A 75 11.82 -13.12 -20.07
N TYR A 76 11.39 -11.99 -20.61
CA TYR A 76 10.69 -11.94 -21.91
C TYR A 76 11.61 -11.62 -23.10
N GLU A 77 12.87 -11.34 -22.90
CA GLU A 77 13.83 -11.12 -24.01
C GLU A 77 14.08 -12.39 -24.83
N PRO A 78 14.35 -13.56 -24.19
CA PRO A 78 14.49 -14.80 -24.94
C PRO A 78 13.13 -15.37 -25.36
N THR A 79 13.12 -16.02 -26.54
CA THR A 79 11.96 -16.78 -27.03
C THR A 79 11.97 -18.22 -26.55
N ALA A 80 13.16 -18.82 -26.39
CA ALA A 80 13.33 -20.21 -25.99
C ALA A 80 13.07 -20.41 -24.48
N LEU A 81 12.29 -21.45 -24.14
CA LEU A 81 11.94 -21.78 -22.75
C LEU A 81 13.19 -22.06 -21.89
N GLN A 82 14.20 -22.71 -22.47
CA GLN A 82 15.44 -23.01 -21.74
C GLN A 82 16.18 -21.75 -21.30
N GLU A 83 16.21 -20.72 -22.16
CA GLU A 83 16.84 -19.45 -21.83
C GLU A 83 16.05 -18.68 -20.76
N ARG A 84 14.70 -18.68 -20.83
CA ARG A 84 13.85 -18.14 -19.77
C ARG A 84 14.06 -18.83 -18.43
N ASN A 85 14.20 -20.17 -18.46
CA ASN A 85 14.51 -20.94 -17.26
C ASN A 85 15.88 -20.55 -16.68
N ARG A 86 16.88 -20.30 -17.56
CA ARG A 86 18.21 -19.85 -17.14
C ARG A 86 18.16 -18.46 -16.49
N VAL A 87 17.27 -17.55 -16.95
CA VAL A 87 17.04 -16.25 -16.29
C VAL A 87 16.57 -16.47 -14.85
N VAL A 88 15.59 -17.35 -14.63
CA VAL A 88 15.04 -17.63 -13.29
C VAL A 88 16.08 -18.29 -12.39
N SER A 89 16.77 -19.35 -12.87
CA SER A 89 17.79 -20.03 -12.05
C SER A 89 18.96 -19.11 -11.70
N THR A 90 19.43 -18.29 -12.64
CA THR A 90 20.46 -17.26 -12.37
C THR A 90 19.98 -16.26 -11.32
N ALA A 91 18.73 -15.79 -11.41
CA ALA A 91 18.15 -14.88 -10.42
C ALA A 91 18.09 -15.49 -9.00
N TYR A 92 17.79 -16.79 -8.88
CA TYR A 92 17.84 -17.48 -7.58
C TYR A 92 19.24 -17.46 -6.98
N TRP A 93 20.28 -17.76 -7.77
CA TRP A 93 21.66 -17.70 -7.31
C TRP A 93 22.09 -16.30 -6.89
N VAL A 94 21.78 -15.31 -7.74
CA VAL A 94 22.10 -13.90 -7.45
C VAL A 94 21.38 -13.43 -6.19
N ALA A 95 20.08 -13.68 -6.09
CA ALA A 95 19.30 -13.28 -4.91
C ALA A 95 19.80 -13.98 -3.65
N THR A 96 20.03 -15.30 -3.67
CA THR A 96 20.51 -16.03 -2.50
C THR A 96 21.87 -15.53 -2.06
N ALA A 97 22.80 -15.28 -3.00
CA ALA A 97 24.13 -14.75 -2.68
C ALA A 97 24.05 -13.34 -2.10
N LEU A 98 23.32 -12.43 -2.74
CA LEU A 98 23.21 -11.04 -2.31
C LEU A 98 22.46 -10.91 -0.98
N THR A 99 21.30 -11.57 -0.85
CA THR A 99 20.49 -11.45 0.36
C THR A 99 21.09 -12.24 1.52
N GLY A 100 21.70 -13.40 1.27
CA GLY A 100 22.43 -14.15 2.29
C GLY A 100 23.64 -13.39 2.81
N ALA A 101 24.50 -12.91 1.93
CA ALA A 101 25.68 -12.10 2.32
C ALA A 101 25.26 -10.77 2.98
N GLY A 102 24.25 -10.08 2.40
CA GLY A 102 23.76 -8.82 2.94
C GLY A 102 23.10 -8.98 4.31
N ALA A 103 22.27 -10.01 4.50
CA ALA A 103 21.67 -10.31 5.80
C ALA A 103 22.73 -10.75 6.84
N PHE A 104 23.74 -11.49 6.43
CA PHE A 104 24.87 -11.84 7.29
C PHE A 104 25.61 -10.57 7.74
N VAL A 105 25.99 -9.68 6.81
CA VAL A 105 26.62 -8.40 7.13
C VAL A 105 25.73 -7.55 8.03
N ALA A 106 24.43 -7.40 7.71
CA ALA A 106 23.48 -6.67 8.56
C ALA A 106 23.39 -7.26 9.98
N SER A 107 23.50 -8.60 10.11
CA SER A 107 23.48 -9.29 11.39
C SER A 107 24.68 -8.99 12.26
N LEU A 108 25.86 -8.73 11.68
CA LEU A 108 27.05 -8.28 12.42
C LEU A 108 26.83 -6.91 13.08
N PHE A 109 25.95 -6.09 12.48
CA PHE A 109 25.59 -4.78 13.00
C PHE A 109 24.25 -4.77 13.74
N ALA A 110 23.68 -5.93 14.07
CA ALA A 110 22.35 -6.01 14.71
C ALA A 110 22.30 -5.28 16.06
N VAL A 111 23.37 -5.34 16.86
CA VAL A 111 23.44 -4.67 18.18
C VAL A 111 23.44 -3.14 18.04
N PRO A 112 24.34 -2.50 17.28
CA PRO A 112 24.29 -1.05 17.08
C PRO A 112 23.03 -0.60 16.34
N LEU A 113 22.52 -1.37 15.37
CA LEU A 113 21.27 -1.08 14.68
C LEU A 113 20.06 -1.13 15.63
N ALA A 114 20.00 -2.10 16.55
CA ALA A 114 18.95 -2.17 17.56
C ALA A 114 19.04 -0.98 18.54
N GLY A 115 20.23 -0.57 18.93
CA GLY A 115 20.43 0.65 19.72
C GLY A 115 19.95 1.90 19.00
N LEU A 116 20.22 2.02 17.70
CA LEU A 116 19.82 3.17 16.89
C LEU A 116 18.32 3.17 16.57
N ALA A 117 17.78 2.01 16.14
CA ALA A 117 16.41 1.90 15.65
C ALA A 117 15.38 1.72 16.78
N LEU A 118 15.74 1.03 17.88
CA LEU A 118 14.81 0.59 18.91
C LEU A 118 15.18 1.12 20.32
N ASP A 119 16.17 2.00 20.42
CA ASP A 119 16.73 2.53 21.68
C ASP A 119 17.16 1.44 22.68
N SER A 120 17.35 0.21 22.22
CA SER A 120 17.71 -0.93 23.06
C SER A 120 18.57 -1.95 22.31
N SER A 121 19.83 -2.03 22.66
CA SER A 121 20.75 -3.06 22.15
C SER A 121 20.28 -4.49 22.51
N LYS A 122 19.48 -4.66 23.57
CA LYS A 122 18.89 -5.95 23.95
C LYS A 122 17.85 -6.46 22.93
N SER A 123 17.35 -5.57 22.07
CA SER A 123 16.40 -5.93 21.01
C SER A 123 17.07 -6.46 19.73
N ALA A 124 18.42 -6.61 19.71
CA ALA A 124 19.16 -7.17 18.58
C ALA A 124 18.64 -8.55 18.10
N PRO A 125 18.20 -9.50 18.94
CA PRO A 125 17.62 -10.76 18.48
C PRO A 125 16.39 -10.57 17.58
N LEU A 126 15.59 -9.53 17.77
CA LEU A 126 14.43 -9.21 16.93
C LEU A 126 14.88 -8.86 15.50
N LEU A 127 15.93 -8.05 15.36
CA LEU A 127 16.52 -7.72 14.07
C LEU A 127 17.15 -8.93 13.39
N LEU A 128 17.83 -9.81 14.14
CA LEU A 128 18.43 -11.03 13.58
C LEU A 128 17.35 -11.93 12.94
N VAL A 129 16.24 -12.17 13.63
CA VAL A 129 15.12 -12.95 13.09
C VAL A 129 14.51 -12.25 11.87
N SER A 130 14.39 -10.92 11.92
CA SER A 130 13.86 -10.13 10.79
C SER A 130 14.78 -10.20 9.57
N PHE A 131 16.11 -10.11 9.73
CA PHE A 131 17.07 -10.26 8.63
C PHE A 131 17.08 -11.66 8.04
N ALA A 132 16.94 -12.70 8.87
CA ALA A 132 16.78 -14.07 8.40
C ALA A 132 15.47 -14.24 7.59
N ALA A 133 14.36 -13.70 8.09
CA ALA A 133 13.08 -13.70 7.39
C ALA A 133 13.16 -12.94 6.06
N LEU A 134 13.88 -11.82 6.01
CA LEU A 134 14.10 -11.03 4.82
C LEU A 134 14.91 -11.81 3.76
N ALA A 135 16.01 -12.45 4.14
CA ALA A 135 16.84 -13.21 3.21
C ALA A 135 16.03 -14.33 2.54
N ILE A 136 15.26 -15.10 3.33
CA ILE A 136 14.39 -16.16 2.79
C ILE A 136 13.24 -15.53 1.98
N GLY A 137 12.71 -14.39 2.40
CA GLY A 137 11.61 -13.69 1.74
C GLY A 137 11.92 -13.35 0.28
N VAL A 138 13.08 -12.80 -0.01
CA VAL A 138 13.47 -12.43 -1.40
C VAL A 138 13.53 -13.67 -2.29
N ILE A 139 13.97 -14.81 -1.77
CA ILE A 139 14.01 -16.08 -2.50
C ILE A 139 12.57 -16.55 -2.82
N VAL A 140 11.66 -16.45 -1.85
CA VAL A 140 10.23 -16.76 -2.04
C VAL A 140 9.60 -15.84 -3.09
N ASP A 141 9.94 -14.56 -3.05
CA ASP A 141 9.41 -13.54 -3.96
C ASP A 141 9.81 -13.82 -5.42
N ILE A 142 11.02 -14.32 -5.68
CA ILE A 142 11.45 -14.76 -7.03
C ILE A 142 10.62 -15.96 -7.49
N GLY A 143 10.35 -16.96 -6.63
CA GLY A 143 9.51 -18.08 -6.96
C GLY A 143 8.08 -17.67 -7.30
N GLN A 144 7.50 -16.79 -6.50
CA GLN A 144 6.18 -16.22 -6.77
C GLN A 144 6.17 -15.35 -8.04
N LEU A 145 7.22 -14.58 -8.30
CA LEU A 145 7.37 -13.81 -9.52
C LEU A 145 7.42 -14.73 -10.75
N ASN A 146 8.18 -15.83 -10.68
CA ASN A 146 8.22 -16.81 -11.75
C ASN A 146 6.83 -17.41 -12.07
N LEU A 147 6.01 -17.70 -11.05
CA LEU A 147 4.62 -18.14 -11.24
C LEU A 147 3.78 -17.08 -11.97
N ARG A 148 3.97 -15.80 -11.64
CA ARG A 148 3.27 -14.68 -12.30
C ARG A 148 3.70 -14.54 -13.76
N LEU A 149 5.00 -14.61 -14.04
CA LEU A 149 5.56 -14.52 -15.39
C LEU A 149 5.09 -15.68 -16.29
N GLN A 150 4.83 -16.86 -15.69
CA GLN A 150 4.26 -18.03 -16.37
C GLN A 150 2.71 -18.02 -16.41
N TYR A 151 2.05 -16.97 -15.96
CA TYR A 151 0.58 -16.86 -15.84
C TYR A 151 -0.07 -18.00 -15.02
N LYS A 152 0.65 -18.60 -14.08
CA LYS A 152 0.15 -19.66 -13.17
C LYS A 152 -0.60 -19.07 -11.97
N SER A 153 -1.63 -18.27 -12.26
CA SER A 153 -2.37 -17.49 -11.25
C SER A 153 -3.03 -18.34 -10.16
N MET A 154 -3.53 -19.54 -10.51
CA MET A 154 -4.16 -20.45 -9.54
C MET A 154 -3.14 -20.98 -8.51
N VAL A 155 -1.95 -21.38 -8.97
CA VAL A 155 -0.88 -21.86 -8.08
C VAL A 155 -0.35 -20.72 -7.21
N PHE A 156 -0.15 -19.53 -7.81
CA PHE A 156 0.23 -18.33 -7.07
C PHE A 156 -0.76 -18.03 -5.94
N ASN A 157 -2.07 -18.02 -6.23
CA ASN A 157 -3.09 -17.74 -5.21
C ASN A 157 -3.18 -18.84 -4.15
N ALA A 158 -3.07 -20.12 -4.54
CA ALA A 158 -3.06 -21.22 -3.58
C ALA A 158 -1.90 -21.08 -2.58
N ILE A 159 -0.69 -20.75 -3.07
CA ILE A 159 0.48 -20.48 -2.23
C ILE A 159 0.25 -19.25 -1.35
N SER A 160 -0.32 -18.16 -1.90
CA SER A 160 -0.61 -16.95 -1.14
C SER A 160 -1.62 -17.19 -0.02
N ILE A 161 -2.70 -17.94 -0.30
CA ILE A 161 -3.70 -18.31 0.71
C ILE A 161 -3.09 -19.25 1.76
N LEU A 162 -2.30 -20.22 1.34
CA LEU A 162 -1.62 -21.14 2.28
C LEU A 162 -0.65 -20.38 3.19
N SER A 163 0.15 -19.45 2.62
CA SER A 163 1.06 -18.58 3.38
C SER A 163 0.29 -17.74 4.40
N LEU A 164 -0.87 -17.24 4.00
CA LEU A 164 -1.74 -16.45 4.84
C LEU A 164 -2.31 -17.27 6.01
N VAL A 165 -2.92 -18.41 5.71
CA VAL A 165 -3.50 -19.30 6.75
C VAL A 165 -2.42 -19.76 7.72
N LEU A 166 -1.27 -20.21 7.21
CA LEU A 166 -0.15 -20.64 8.03
C LEU A 166 0.40 -19.50 8.89
N GLY A 167 0.59 -18.31 8.30
CA GLY A 167 1.06 -17.12 9.02
C GLY A 167 0.11 -16.71 10.13
N VAL A 168 -1.22 -16.67 9.87
CA VAL A 168 -2.24 -16.40 10.89
C VAL A 168 -2.20 -17.44 12.00
N THR A 169 -2.17 -18.72 11.66
CA THR A 169 -2.13 -19.82 12.64
C THR A 169 -0.89 -19.73 13.52
N LEU A 170 0.29 -19.54 12.93
CA LEU A 170 1.53 -19.41 13.69
C LEU A 170 1.54 -18.13 14.55
N ASN A 171 1.00 -17.01 14.05
CA ASN A 171 0.83 -15.81 14.87
C ASN A 171 -0.05 -16.07 16.09
N VAL A 172 -1.20 -16.73 15.91
CA VAL A 172 -2.08 -17.09 17.03
C VAL A 172 -1.33 -17.98 18.02
N VAL A 173 -0.66 -19.04 17.54
CA VAL A 173 0.07 -19.97 18.42
C VAL A 173 1.18 -19.24 19.18
N PHE A 174 2.03 -18.48 18.51
CA PHE A 174 3.20 -17.86 19.14
C PHE A 174 2.83 -16.68 20.05
N ILE A 175 1.77 -15.94 19.73
CA ILE A 175 1.33 -14.80 20.52
C ILE A 175 0.42 -15.26 21.67
N VAL A 176 -0.57 -16.11 21.38
CA VAL A 176 -1.61 -16.48 22.38
C VAL A 176 -1.17 -17.62 23.26
N ALA A 177 -0.62 -18.71 22.67
CA ALA A 177 -0.26 -19.88 23.46
C ALA A 177 1.12 -19.74 24.11
N PHE A 178 2.12 -19.18 23.40
CA PHE A 178 3.48 -19.07 23.93
C PHE A 178 3.80 -17.70 24.53
N HIS A 179 2.97 -16.68 24.30
CA HIS A 179 3.15 -15.32 24.83
C HIS A 179 4.48 -14.66 24.42
N TRP A 180 4.96 -14.96 23.20
CA TRP A 180 6.26 -14.47 22.71
C TRP A 180 6.20 -13.02 22.18
N GLY A 181 5.05 -12.36 22.22
CA GLY A 181 4.92 -10.96 21.82
C GLY A 181 5.49 -10.65 20.43
N VAL A 182 6.33 -9.62 20.33
CA VAL A 182 6.98 -9.20 19.08
C VAL A 182 7.81 -10.33 18.45
N MET A 183 8.57 -11.07 19.27
CA MET A 183 9.38 -12.20 18.78
C MET A 183 8.50 -13.25 18.11
N GLY A 184 7.30 -13.52 18.66
CA GLY A 184 6.35 -14.49 18.10
C GLY A 184 5.89 -14.10 16.69
N ILE A 185 5.65 -12.81 16.43
CA ILE A 185 5.27 -12.31 15.09
C ILE A 185 6.41 -12.50 14.09
N LEU A 186 7.62 -12.13 14.48
CA LEU A 186 8.80 -12.25 13.60
C LEU A 186 9.13 -13.71 13.30
N LEU A 187 9.05 -14.60 14.30
CA LEU A 187 9.25 -16.03 14.13
C LEU A 187 8.13 -16.66 13.28
N SER A 188 6.87 -16.24 13.44
CA SER A 188 5.79 -16.74 12.60
C SER A 188 6.01 -16.38 11.13
N SER A 189 6.49 -15.16 10.85
CA SER A 189 6.87 -14.74 9.50
C SER A 189 8.04 -15.57 8.95
N LEU A 190 9.10 -15.76 9.74
CA LEU A 190 10.27 -16.56 9.36
C LEU A 190 9.87 -18.00 9.05
N VAL A 191 9.15 -18.65 9.96
CA VAL A 191 8.72 -20.05 9.82
C VAL A 191 7.78 -20.22 8.61
N THR A 192 6.84 -19.30 8.42
CA THR A 192 5.96 -19.30 7.25
C THR A 192 6.77 -19.22 5.95
N ARG A 193 7.76 -18.32 5.89
CA ARG A 193 8.64 -18.19 4.72
C ARG A 193 9.49 -19.43 4.47
N ILE A 194 9.95 -20.10 5.52
CA ILE A 194 10.69 -21.36 5.40
C ILE A 194 9.78 -22.46 4.86
N ILE A 195 8.61 -22.69 5.48
CA ILE A 195 7.69 -23.78 5.13
C ILE A 195 7.16 -23.62 3.69
N ILE A 196 6.89 -22.40 3.26
CA ILE A 196 6.40 -22.12 1.90
C ILE A 196 7.56 -21.99 0.91
N GLY A 197 8.62 -21.30 1.32
CA GLY A 197 9.72 -20.93 0.45
C GLY A 197 10.59 -22.09 0.02
N LEU A 198 10.93 -23.01 0.94
CA LEU A 198 11.76 -24.16 0.59
C LEU A 198 11.11 -25.06 -0.47
N PRO A 199 9.84 -25.52 -0.31
CA PRO A 199 9.18 -26.31 -1.35
C PRO A 199 9.03 -25.56 -2.67
N LEU A 200 8.68 -24.25 -2.62
CA LEU A 200 8.54 -23.43 -3.82
C LEU A 200 9.87 -23.29 -4.56
N THR A 201 10.96 -23.09 -3.83
CA THR A 201 12.32 -22.98 -4.38
C THR A 201 12.73 -24.30 -5.03
N VAL A 202 12.58 -25.43 -4.33
CA VAL A 202 12.87 -26.77 -4.87
C VAL A 202 12.04 -27.03 -6.12
N TRP A 203 10.73 -26.80 -6.06
CA TRP A 203 9.84 -26.96 -7.21
C TRP A 203 10.22 -26.09 -8.40
N THR A 204 10.65 -24.85 -8.16
CA THR A 204 11.08 -23.95 -9.23
C THR A 204 12.40 -24.44 -9.83
N LEU A 205 13.41 -24.70 -9.01
CA LEU A 205 14.75 -25.08 -9.47
C LEU A 205 14.77 -26.45 -10.16
N THR A 206 13.92 -27.41 -9.76
CA THR A 206 13.78 -28.69 -10.48
C THR A 206 13.23 -28.51 -11.90
N ARG A 207 12.51 -27.44 -12.18
CA ARG A 207 11.94 -27.13 -13.50
C ARG A 207 12.78 -26.18 -14.33
N THR A 208 13.45 -25.24 -13.68
CA THR A 208 14.29 -24.25 -14.36
C THR A 208 15.76 -24.67 -14.48
N GLY A 209 16.16 -25.69 -13.71
CA GLY A 209 17.55 -26.11 -13.58
C GLY A 209 18.32 -25.28 -12.55
N LEU A 210 19.56 -25.69 -12.29
CA LEU A 210 20.50 -25.05 -11.35
C LEU A 210 21.56 -24.20 -12.05
N GLY A 211 21.38 -23.95 -13.36
CA GLY A 211 22.37 -23.21 -14.16
C GLY A 211 22.54 -21.77 -13.68
N LEU A 212 23.80 -21.37 -13.49
CA LEU A 212 24.18 -19.99 -13.26
C LEU A 212 24.83 -19.44 -14.53
N ASP A 213 24.28 -18.34 -15.05
CA ASP A 213 24.84 -17.60 -16.16
C ASP A 213 25.49 -16.32 -15.61
N TRP A 214 26.82 -16.33 -15.49
CA TRP A 214 27.55 -15.24 -14.89
C TRP A 214 27.44 -13.90 -15.67
N PRO A 215 27.55 -13.86 -17.01
CA PRO A 215 27.26 -12.68 -17.80
C PRO A 215 25.87 -12.10 -17.52
N LEU A 216 24.85 -12.95 -17.48
CA LEU A 216 23.48 -12.55 -17.18
C LEU A 216 23.32 -12.05 -15.73
N ALA A 217 23.96 -12.71 -14.75
CA ALA A 217 23.97 -12.27 -13.36
C ALA A 217 24.53 -10.84 -13.23
N LYS A 218 25.66 -10.57 -13.90
CA LYS A 218 26.26 -9.23 -13.93
C LYS A 218 25.34 -8.19 -14.58
N GLN A 219 24.63 -8.56 -15.66
CA GLN A 219 23.65 -7.68 -16.31
C GLN A 219 22.46 -7.38 -15.39
N MET A 220 21.92 -8.40 -14.67
CA MET A 220 20.84 -8.22 -13.71
C MET A 220 21.21 -7.24 -12.59
N VAL A 221 22.40 -7.42 -11.98
CA VAL A 221 22.87 -6.50 -10.92
C VAL A 221 23.11 -5.09 -11.48
N ARG A 222 23.74 -4.97 -12.69
CA ARG A 222 23.97 -3.67 -13.32
C ARG A 222 22.66 -2.96 -13.69
N PHE A 223 21.59 -3.69 -14.01
CA PHE A 223 20.28 -3.13 -14.27
C PHE A 223 19.57 -2.72 -12.99
N GLY A 224 19.62 -3.56 -11.95
CA GLY A 224 18.88 -3.34 -10.71
C GLY A 224 19.53 -2.30 -9.77
N ALA A 225 20.86 -2.27 -9.67
CA ALA A 225 21.56 -1.38 -8.73
C ALA A 225 21.20 0.12 -8.90
N PRO A 226 21.06 0.70 -10.10
CA PRO A 226 20.61 2.08 -10.27
C PRO A 226 19.19 2.36 -9.78
N LEU A 227 18.34 1.33 -9.58
CA LEU A 227 16.99 1.48 -9.07
C LEU A 227 16.95 1.63 -7.54
N VAL A 228 17.99 1.18 -6.85
CA VAL A 228 18.08 1.18 -5.37
C VAL A 228 17.93 2.59 -4.79
N PRO A 229 18.64 3.63 -5.24
CA PRO A 229 18.47 4.98 -4.70
C PRO A 229 17.03 5.51 -4.82
N SER A 230 16.37 5.24 -5.95
CA SER A 230 14.98 5.65 -6.16
C SER A 230 14.02 4.91 -5.22
N SER A 231 14.23 3.61 -5.03
CA SER A 231 13.41 2.79 -4.11
C SER A 231 13.62 3.21 -2.66
N LEU A 232 14.86 3.50 -2.26
CA LEU A 232 15.17 4.04 -0.93
C LEU A 232 14.53 5.42 -0.70
N ALA A 233 14.62 6.33 -1.68
CA ALA A 233 13.97 7.63 -1.60
C ALA A 233 12.45 7.51 -1.42
N SER A 234 11.80 6.62 -2.17
CA SER A 234 10.37 6.34 -2.01
C SER A 234 10.04 5.76 -0.63
N THR A 235 10.87 4.86 -0.13
CA THR A 235 10.69 4.27 1.21
C THR A 235 10.88 5.30 2.32
N LEU A 236 11.84 6.20 2.18
CA LEU A 236 12.04 7.30 3.12
C LEU A 236 10.80 8.20 3.19
N VAL A 237 10.23 8.57 2.05
CA VAL A 237 9.00 9.40 2.03
C VAL A 237 7.83 8.70 2.68
N ASN A 238 7.68 7.38 2.50
CA ASN A 238 6.52 6.65 2.98
C ASN A 238 6.63 6.19 4.45
N TYR A 239 7.84 6.11 4.99
CA TYR A 239 8.05 5.43 6.28
C TYR A 239 8.99 6.14 7.25
N SER A 240 9.69 7.22 6.86
CA SER A 240 10.63 7.91 7.77
C SER A 240 9.97 8.62 8.95
N ASP A 241 8.68 8.94 8.83
CA ASP A 241 7.85 9.50 9.90
C ASP A 241 7.97 8.70 11.22
N ARG A 242 8.08 7.33 11.15
CA ARG A 242 8.25 6.48 12.34
C ARG A 242 9.51 6.82 13.12
N TYR A 243 10.60 7.10 12.40
CA TYR A 243 11.87 7.49 13.04
C TYR A 243 11.82 8.88 13.65
N PHE A 244 11.15 9.84 12.99
CA PHE A 244 10.93 11.17 13.56
C PHE A 244 10.05 11.09 14.81
N ILE A 245 8.96 10.33 14.77
CA ILE A 245 8.08 10.13 15.92
C ILE A 245 8.84 9.43 17.06
N LYS A 246 9.57 8.35 16.76
CA LYS A 246 10.41 7.68 17.77
C LYS A 246 11.39 8.63 18.42
N HIS A 247 12.05 9.49 17.63
CA HIS A 247 13.11 10.38 18.14
C HIS A 247 12.58 11.57 18.95
N PHE A 248 11.46 12.18 18.51
CA PHE A 248 10.93 13.39 19.14
C PHE A 248 9.75 13.16 20.08
N ALA A 249 9.14 11.97 20.06
CA ALA A 249 8.04 11.58 20.93
C ALA A 249 8.37 10.25 21.64
N SER A 250 7.90 9.12 21.11
CA SER A 250 8.19 7.81 21.70
C SER A 250 8.02 6.66 20.70
N ILE A 251 8.53 5.46 21.04
CA ILE A 251 8.27 4.22 20.28
C ILE A 251 6.78 3.86 20.35
N ALA A 252 6.11 4.11 21.47
CA ALA A 252 4.67 3.87 21.62
C ALA A 252 3.86 4.75 20.66
N ASP A 253 4.24 6.02 20.49
CA ASP A 253 3.61 6.92 19.53
C ASP A 253 3.85 6.47 18.08
N ALA A 254 5.02 5.89 17.77
CA ALA A 254 5.25 5.28 16.46
C ALA A 254 4.33 4.08 16.21
N GLY A 255 4.01 3.32 17.26
CA GLY A 255 3.02 2.23 17.22
C GLY A 255 1.59 2.74 16.99
N ILE A 256 1.18 3.79 17.69
CA ILE A 256 -0.11 4.46 17.51
C ILE A 256 -0.22 5.02 16.09
N TRP A 257 0.84 5.64 15.59
CA TRP A 257 0.94 6.13 14.21
C TRP A 257 0.79 5.00 13.19
N GLY A 258 1.50 3.88 13.38
CA GLY A 258 1.41 2.71 12.51
C GLY A 258 -0.01 2.15 12.41
N LEU A 259 -0.71 2.05 13.56
CA LEU A 259 -2.11 1.63 13.62
C LEU A 259 -3.02 2.62 12.87
N ALA A 260 -2.89 3.92 13.11
CA ALA A 260 -3.67 4.95 12.43
C ALA A 260 -3.46 4.91 10.91
N ASN A 261 -2.21 4.71 10.46
CA ASN A 261 -1.88 4.54 9.04
C ASN A 261 -2.56 3.31 8.42
N LYS A 262 -2.68 2.20 9.16
CA LYS A 262 -3.41 1.01 8.66
C LYS A 262 -4.87 1.33 8.37
N MET A 263 -5.54 2.14 9.20
CA MET A 263 -6.91 2.59 8.96
C MET A 263 -7.02 3.42 7.66
N GLY A 264 -6.14 4.38 7.46
CA GLY A 264 -6.11 5.20 6.25
C GLY A 264 -5.74 4.38 5.00
N THR A 265 -4.78 3.48 5.11
CA THR A 265 -4.34 2.61 3.99
C THR A 265 -5.45 1.67 3.52
N ALA A 266 -6.42 1.31 4.37
CA ALA A 266 -7.58 0.53 3.98
C ALA A 266 -8.38 1.22 2.85
N ILE A 267 -8.49 2.55 2.86
CA ILE A 267 -9.15 3.34 1.81
C ILE A 267 -8.40 3.20 0.48
N HIS A 268 -7.07 3.33 0.53
CA HIS A 268 -6.23 3.13 -0.66
C HIS A 268 -6.41 1.72 -1.24
N MET A 269 -6.46 0.72 -0.39
CA MET A 269 -6.61 -0.67 -0.78
C MET A 269 -8.00 -0.97 -1.38
N LEU A 270 -9.06 -0.43 -0.79
CA LEU A 270 -10.45 -0.72 -1.20
C LEU A 270 -10.89 0.09 -2.43
N ILE A 271 -10.43 1.33 -2.56
CA ILE A 271 -10.89 2.26 -3.60
C ILE A 271 -9.79 2.55 -4.61
N THR A 272 -8.64 3.07 -4.15
CA THR A 272 -7.61 3.60 -5.06
C THR A 272 -6.92 2.51 -5.87
N SER A 273 -6.50 1.42 -5.23
CA SER A 273 -5.75 0.35 -5.89
C SER A 273 -6.54 -0.37 -6.99
N PRO A 274 -7.81 -0.82 -6.77
CA PRO A 274 -8.62 -1.43 -7.83
C PRO A 274 -8.93 -0.44 -8.97
N PHE A 275 -9.17 0.83 -8.62
CA PHE A 275 -9.42 1.86 -9.61
C PHE A 275 -8.20 2.07 -10.52
N ILE A 276 -7.02 2.24 -9.94
CA ILE A 276 -5.77 2.43 -10.68
C ILE A 276 -5.51 1.26 -11.61
N MET A 277 -5.64 0.01 -11.14
CA MET A 277 -5.41 -1.19 -11.96
C MET A 277 -6.29 -1.25 -13.20
N THR A 278 -7.51 -0.72 -13.13
CA THR A 278 -8.46 -0.74 -14.24
C THR A 278 -8.40 0.51 -15.11
N PHE A 279 -8.17 1.67 -14.52
CA PHE A 279 -8.25 2.95 -15.22
C PHE A 279 -6.93 3.35 -15.91
N LEU A 280 -5.76 3.06 -15.31
CA LEU A 280 -4.47 3.45 -15.90
C LEU A 280 -4.25 2.96 -17.34
N PRO A 281 -4.49 1.68 -17.67
CA PRO A 281 -4.34 1.21 -19.04
C PRO A 281 -5.32 1.89 -20.00
N ARG A 282 -6.56 2.13 -19.55
CA ARG A 282 -7.61 2.72 -20.37
C ARG A 282 -7.41 4.20 -20.69
N ARG A 283 -6.63 4.93 -19.89
CA ARG A 283 -6.34 6.36 -20.15
C ARG A 283 -5.79 6.59 -21.57
N PHE A 284 -4.91 5.72 -22.04
CA PHE A 284 -4.29 5.83 -23.36
C PHE A 284 -5.21 5.44 -24.52
N GLU A 285 -6.33 4.77 -24.25
CA GLU A 285 -7.42 4.55 -25.21
C GLU A 285 -8.39 5.74 -25.23
N ILE A 286 -8.75 6.23 -24.06
CA ILE A 286 -9.71 7.34 -23.90
C ILE A 286 -9.15 8.61 -24.53
N VAL A 287 -7.86 8.91 -24.40
CA VAL A 287 -7.23 10.13 -24.94
C VAL A 287 -7.38 10.30 -26.44
N LYS A 288 -7.65 9.21 -27.18
CA LYS A 288 -7.89 9.24 -28.63
C LYS A 288 -9.29 9.71 -29.02
N ARG A 289 -10.19 9.90 -28.07
CA ARG A 289 -11.57 10.33 -28.26
C ARG A 289 -11.67 11.84 -28.24
N ALA A 290 -12.63 12.41 -28.95
CA ALA A 290 -12.89 13.85 -28.96
C ALA A 290 -13.34 14.39 -27.59
N ASP A 291 -14.07 13.55 -26.82
CA ASP A 291 -14.62 13.86 -25.49
C ASP A 291 -13.67 13.42 -24.33
N ALA A 292 -12.40 13.20 -24.63
CA ALA A 292 -11.42 12.67 -23.65
C ALA A 292 -11.24 13.57 -22.40
N PRO A 293 -11.05 14.92 -22.54
CA PRO A 293 -10.88 15.77 -21.37
C PRO A 293 -12.07 15.75 -20.42
N GLU A 294 -13.29 15.80 -20.95
CA GLU A 294 -14.54 15.73 -20.19
C GLU A 294 -14.73 14.36 -19.54
N THR A 295 -14.35 13.31 -20.26
CA THR A 295 -14.40 11.94 -19.73
C THR A 295 -13.42 11.78 -18.56
N PHE A 296 -12.19 12.31 -18.67
CA PHE A 296 -11.22 12.29 -17.57
C PHE A 296 -11.70 13.09 -16.36
N ALA A 297 -12.28 14.28 -16.57
CA ALA A 297 -12.83 15.10 -15.51
C ALA A 297 -13.94 14.33 -14.76
N ARG A 298 -14.89 13.76 -15.49
CA ARG A 298 -16.02 13.00 -14.93
C ARG A 298 -15.57 11.75 -14.16
N VAL A 299 -14.62 11.01 -14.70
CA VAL A 299 -14.06 9.83 -14.00
C VAL A 299 -13.35 10.26 -12.71
N GLY A 300 -12.61 11.37 -12.73
CA GLY A 300 -12.00 11.96 -11.54
C GLY A 300 -13.02 12.38 -10.48
N GLU A 301 -14.15 12.95 -10.89
CA GLU A 301 -15.26 13.33 -9.99
C GLU A 301 -15.89 12.10 -9.31
N TYR A 302 -16.20 11.05 -10.07
CA TYR A 302 -16.75 9.82 -9.48
C TYR A 302 -15.77 9.13 -8.55
N PHE A 303 -14.48 9.15 -8.91
CA PHE A 303 -13.44 8.62 -8.04
C PHE A 303 -13.33 9.44 -6.74
N PHE A 304 -13.34 10.78 -6.85
CA PHE A 304 -13.31 11.66 -5.68
C PHE A 304 -14.51 11.43 -4.76
N LEU A 305 -15.70 11.28 -5.33
CA LEU A 305 -16.91 10.94 -4.58
C LEU A 305 -16.77 9.61 -3.85
N ALA A 306 -16.31 8.56 -4.54
CA ALA A 306 -16.15 7.23 -3.95
C ALA A 306 -15.13 7.22 -2.81
N ILE A 307 -13.94 7.84 -3.02
CA ILE A 307 -12.89 7.87 -2.00
C ILE A 307 -13.28 8.73 -0.80
N THR A 308 -13.99 9.85 -1.03
CA THR A 308 -14.48 10.71 0.04
C THR A 308 -15.60 10.04 0.83
N THR A 309 -16.50 9.30 0.18
CA THR A 309 -17.55 8.52 0.85
C THR A 309 -16.95 7.44 1.75
N CYS A 310 -15.98 6.69 1.24
CA CYS A 310 -15.27 5.69 2.04
C CYS A 310 -14.47 6.34 3.19
N GLY A 311 -13.81 7.46 2.91
CA GLY A 311 -13.11 8.26 3.92
C GLY A 311 -14.03 8.76 5.02
N LEU A 312 -15.19 9.30 4.65
CA LEU A 312 -16.22 9.75 5.60
C LEU A 312 -16.69 8.61 6.50
N PHE A 313 -16.95 7.43 5.95
CA PHE A 313 -17.30 6.26 6.74
C PHE A 313 -16.22 5.95 7.79
N VAL A 314 -14.96 5.88 7.37
CA VAL A 314 -13.85 5.58 8.29
C VAL A 314 -13.74 6.63 9.40
N VAL A 315 -13.79 7.94 9.07
CA VAL A 315 -13.62 8.99 10.10
C VAL A 315 -14.83 9.15 11.01
N LEU A 316 -16.05 8.86 10.54
CA LEU A 316 -17.24 8.88 11.38
C LEU A 316 -17.19 7.76 12.43
N PHE A 317 -16.79 6.56 12.01
CA PHE A 317 -16.84 5.36 12.83
C PHE A 317 -15.48 4.96 13.43
N VAL A 318 -14.45 5.80 13.32
CA VAL A 318 -13.10 5.46 13.78
C VAL A 318 -13.06 5.08 15.27
N ASP A 319 -13.79 5.80 16.13
CA ASP A 319 -13.77 5.54 17.57
C ASP A 319 -14.44 4.20 17.89
N GLU A 320 -15.55 3.87 17.24
CA GLU A 320 -16.26 2.61 17.37
C GLU A 320 -15.46 1.44 16.78
N ILE A 321 -14.80 1.66 15.65
CA ILE A 321 -13.88 0.66 15.05
C ILE A 321 -12.74 0.38 16.02
N LEU A 322 -12.11 1.41 16.60
CA LEU A 322 -11.03 1.24 17.56
C LEU A 322 -11.51 0.57 18.85
N LEU A 323 -12.71 0.92 19.35
CA LEU A 323 -13.31 0.29 20.54
C LEU A 323 -13.49 -1.22 20.36
N VAL A 324 -13.92 -1.66 19.17
CA VAL A 324 -14.18 -3.08 18.89
C VAL A 324 -12.88 -3.81 18.55
N MET A 325 -11.98 -3.17 17.80
CA MET A 325 -10.81 -3.81 17.23
C MET A 325 -9.53 -3.64 18.04
N THR A 326 -9.51 -2.76 19.06
CA THR A 326 -8.28 -2.45 19.78
C THR A 326 -8.53 -2.36 21.30
N THR A 327 -7.46 -2.13 22.04
CA THR A 327 -7.51 -1.87 23.50
C THR A 327 -7.33 -0.38 23.79
N PRO A 328 -7.68 0.11 25.01
CA PRO A 328 -7.61 1.54 25.36
C PRO A 328 -6.27 2.23 25.08
N GLY A 329 -5.16 1.48 25.16
CA GLY A 329 -3.83 2.01 24.86
C GLY A 329 -3.66 2.54 23.43
N PHE A 330 -4.54 2.14 22.50
CA PHE A 330 -4.51 2.56 21.10
C PHE A 330 -5.57 3.57 20.69
N TYR A 331 -6.48 3.97 21.59
CA TYR A 331 -7.61 4.85 21.24
C TYR A 331 -7.16 6.24 20.76
N SER A 332 -5.98 6.71 21.19
CA SER A 332 -5.41 7.97 20.71
C SER A 332 -5.14 7.98 19.20
N ALA A 333 -5.04 6.82 18.55
CA ALA A 333 -4.96 6.71 17.09
C ALA A 333 -6.17 7.36 16.39
N GLY A 334 -7.35 7.38 17.03
CA GLY A 334 -8.56 7.98 16.49
C GLY A 334 -8.44 9.44 16.12
N ALA A 335 -7.63 10.22 16.86
CA ALA A 335 -7.37 11.62 16.58
C ALA A 335 -6.51 11.84 15.32
N LEU A 336 -5.72 10.84 14.92
CA LEU A 336 -4.80 10.91 13.78
C LEU A 336 -5.49 10.50 12.46
N VAL A 337 -6.44 9.56 12.55
CA VAL A 337 -7.09 8.94 11.38
C VAL A 337 -7.74 9.96 10.45
N PRO A 338 -8.46 11.01 10.88
CA PRO A 338 -9.04 11.99 9.97
C PRO A 338 -8.01 12.68 9.07
N TRP A 339 -6.83 12.99 9.60
CA TRP A 339 -5.74 13.63 8.86
C TRP A 339 -5.10 12.67 7.85
N ILE A 340 -4.93 11.43 8.26
CA ILE A 340 -4.41 10.36 7.38
C ILE A 340 -5.41 10.09 6.25
N VAL A 341 -6.71 10.02 6.55
CA VAL A 341 -7.76 9.87 5.54
C VAL A 341 -7.73 11.03 4.54
N LEU A 342 -7.60 12.28 5.02
CA LEU A 342 -7.46 13.44 4.16
C LEU A 342 -6.24 13.31 3.23
N SER A 343 -5.10 12.89 3.77
CA SER A 343 -3.91 12.67 2.93
C SER A 343 -4.12 11.54 1.91
N MET A 344 -4.86 10.47 2.24
CA MET A 344 -5.18 9.38 1.30
C MET A 344 -6.14 9.81 0.18
N VAL A 345 -7.10 10.68 0.49
CA VAL A 345 -8.00 11.27 -0.53
C VAL A 345 -7.19 12.12 -1.51
N LEU A 346 -6.34 13.01 -1.01
CA LEU A 346 -5.47 13.86 -1.83
C LEU A 346 -4.50 13.01 -2.67
N PHE A 347 -3.88 12.00 -2.07
CA PHE A 347 -3.00 11.06 -2.77
C PHE A 347 -3.72 10.31 -3.89
N GLY A 348 -4.97 9.89 -3.68
CA GLY A 348 -5.79 9.28 -4.72
C GLY A 348 -6.03 10.19 -5.91
N MET A 349 -6.27 11.48 -5.69
CA MET A 349 -6.50 12.47 -6.75
C MET A 349 -5.25 12.73 -7.61
N LYS A 350 -4.07 12.59 -7.06
CA LYS A 350 -2.81 12.71 -7.80
C LYS A 350 -2.79 11.86 -9.08
N TYR A 351 -3.33 10.64 -9.04
CA TYR A 351 -3.37 9.73 -10.20
C TYR A 351 -4.19 10.26 -11.38
N HIS A 352 -5.15 11.14 -11.13
CA HIS A 352 -5.90 11.83 -12.18
C HIS A 352 -5.09 13.00 -12.76
N PHE A 353 -4.36 13.70 -11.92
CA PHE A 353 -3.61 14.90 -12.28
C PHE A 353 -2.29 14.61 -13.01
N GLU A 354 -1.68 13.45 -12.77
CA GLU A 354 -0.41 13.07 -13.39
C GLU A 354 -0.51 12.73 -14.90
N PHE A 355 -1.75 12.55 -15.43
CA PHE A 355 -1.95 12.07 -16.79
C PHE A 355 -1.26 12.95 -17.83
N GLY A 356 -1.36 14.28 -17.73
CA GLY A 356 -0.73 15.20 -18.66
C GLY A 356 0.79 15.04 -18.75
N ILE A 357 1.46 14.79 -17.61
CA ILE A 357 2.91 14.58 -17.55
C ILE A 357 3.30 13.28 -18.29
N LEU A 358 2.53 12.21 -18.05
CA LEU A 358 2.78 10.90 -18.66
C LEU A 358 2.48 10.91 -20.16
N TYR A 359 1.38 11.55 -20.59
CA TYR A 359 0.97 11.67 -21.97
C TYR A 359 1.99 12.47 -22.79
N ALA A 360 2.45 13.59 -22.25
CA ALA A 360 3.48 14.42 -22.87
C ALA A 360 4.91 13.81 -22.81
N LYS A 361 5.07 12.63 -22.17
CA LYS A 361 6.37 11.96 -21.95
C LYS A 361 7.41 12.81 -21.22
N LYS A 362 6.96 13.81 -20.42
CA LYS A 362 7.84 14.73 -19.68
C LYS A 362 8.07 14.26 -18.24
N THR A 363 8.51 13.01 -18.10
CA THR A 363 8.69 12.33 -16.79
C THR A 363 9.71 12.99 -15.87
N HIS A 364 10.60 13.86 -16.38
CA HIS A 364 11.52 14.64 -15.58
C HIS A 364 10.79 15.59 -14.60
N HIS A 365 9.63 16.15 -14.98
CA HIS A 365 8.81 16.96 -14.07
C HIS A 365 8.37 16.14 -12.86
N TYR A 366 8.00 14.87 -13.09
CA TYR A 366 7.60 13.97 -12.03
C TYR A 366 8.76 13.67 -11.07
N ALA A 367 9.96 13.47 -11.60
CA ALA A 367 11.15 13.24 -10.80
C ALA A 367 11.50 14.46 -9.91
N VAL A 368 11.44 15.68 -10.49
CA VAL A 368 11.70 16.93 -9.75
C VAL A 368 10.65 17.15 -8.65
N ILE A 369 9.35 16.96 -8.97
CA ILE A 369 8.27 17.10 -7.98
C ILE A 369 8.45 16.11 -6.84
N ASN A 370 8.75 14.83 -7.14
CA ASN A 370 8.95 13.83 -6.10
C ASN A 370 10.17 14.11 -5.23
N MET A 371 11.26 14.63 -5.80
CA MET A 371 12.44 15.05 -5.03
C MET A 371 12.12 16.23 -4.11
N ALA A 372 11.44 17.26 -4.62
CA ALA A 372 10.98 18.38 -3.80
C ALA A 372 10.03 17.91 -2.69
N THR A 373 9.14 16.98 -3.00
CA THR A 373 8.23 16.36 -2.02
C THR A 373 9.00 15.63 -0.92
N ALA A 374 10.05 14.90 -1.27
CA ALA A 374 10.88 14.18 -0.29
C ALA A 374 11.60 15.15 0.67
N VAL A 375 12.18 16.22 0.13
CA VAL A 375 12.82 17.25 0.94
C VAL A 375 11.79 17.93 1.86
N LEU A 376 10.62 18.30 1.31
CA LEU A 376 9.54 18.89 2.09
C LEU A 376 9.05 17.94 3.19
N HIS A 377 8.90 16.65 2.88
CA HIS A 377 8.48 15.63 3.86
C HIS A 377 9.41 15.55 5.06
N VAL A 378 10.72 15.47 4.80
CA VAL A 378 11.73 15.44 5.86
C VAL A 378 11.69 16.74 6.67
N THR A 379 11.62 17.89 6.01
CA THR A 379 11.58 19.20 6.66
C THR A 379 10.34 19.37 7.54
N LEU A 380 9.16 19.01 7.02
CA LEU A 380 7.91 19.11 7.79
C LEU A 380 7.92 18.14 8.98
N ASN A 381 8.40 16.90 8.81
CA ASN A 381 8.53 15.99 9.95
C ASN A 381 9.49 16.52 11.01
N LEU A 382 10.65 17.04 10.61
CA LEU A 382 11.64 17.62 11.54
C LEU A 382 11.05 18.77 12.37
N ILE A 383 10.26 19.64 11.75
CA ILE A 383 9.67 20.81 12.40
C ILE A 383 8.41 20.42 13.20
N LEU A 384 7.46 19.75 12.55
CA LEU A 384 6.13 19.53 13.12
C LEU A 384 6.11 18.40 14.14
N VAL A 385 6.89 17.32 13.93
CA VAL A 385 6.95 16.25 14.93
C VAL A 385 7.65 16.72 16.19
N ARG A 386 8.70 17.55 16.05
CA ARG A 386 9.35 18.17 17.19
C ARG A 386 8.41 19.09 17.98
N ALA A 387 7.52 19.82 17.30
CA ALA A 387 6.60 20.78 17.93
C ALA A 387 5.34 20.11 18.50
N TYR A 388 4.79 19.10 17.81
CA TYR A 388 3.45 18.55 18.08
C TYR A 388 3.45 17.02 18.27
N GLY A 389 4.63 16.37 18.41
CA GLY A 389 4.72 14.93 18.57
C GLY A 389 4.09 14.16 17.40
N VAL A 390 3.41 13.06 17.68
CA VAL A 390 2.76 12.22 16.66
C VAL A 390 1.71 12.97 15.82
N PHE A 391 1.03 13.96 16.39
CA PHE A 391 0.09 14.80 15.66
C PHE A 391 0.81 15.65 14.58
N GLY A 392 2.03 16.07 14.87
CA GLY A 392 2.90 16.77 13.92
C GLY A 392 3.20 15.91 12.66
N ALA A 393 3.34 14.58 12.83
CA ALA A 393 3.50 13.68 11.69
C ALA A 393 2.24 13.62 10.81
N ALA A 394 1.06 13.68 11.41
CA ALA A 394 -0.19 13.73 10.65
C ALA A 394 -0.31 15.03 9.83
N LEU A 395 0.05 16.17 10.40
CA LEU A 395 0.11 17.45 9.69
C LEU A 395 1.18 17.43 8.59
N ALA A 396 2.35 16.86 8.87
CA ALA A 396 3.43 16.72 7.89
C ALA A 396 3.00 15.85 6.69
N ALA A 397 2.29 14.76 6.93
CA ALA A 397 1.74 13.90 5.88
C ALA A 397 0.75 14.67 4.99
N VAL A 398 -0.21 15.39 5.58
CA VAL A 398 -1.17 16.22 4.83
C VAL A 398 -0.44 17.31 4.03
N GLY A 399 0.49 18.04 4.65
CA GLY A 399 1.25 19.10 3.97
C GLY A 399 2.07 18.57 2.79
N THR A 400 2.77 17.45 2.99
CA THR A 400 3.57 16.78 1.97
C THR A 400 2.72 16.31 0.79
N VAL A 401 1.61 15.62 1.06
CA VAL A 401 0.73 15.07 0.02
C VAL A 401 0.00 16.19 -0.71
N SER A 402 -0.43 17.26 0.01
CA SER A 402 -1.03 18.46 -0.59
C SER A 402 -0.07 19.11 -1.58
N PHE A 403 1.17 19.36 -1.18
CA PHE A 403 2.19 19.90 -2.07
C PHE A 403 2.40 19.03 -3.31
N ASN A 404 2.59 17.71 -3.13
CA ASN A 404 2.80 16.79 -4.24
C ASN A 404 1.61 16.80 -5.21
N THR A 405 0.38 16.72 -4.68
CA THR A 405 -0.85 16.69 -5.48
C THR A 405 -1.05 17.99 -6.26
N VAL A 406 -0.83 19.15 -5.63
CA VAL A 406 -0.94 20.46 -6.29
C VAL A 406 0.16 20.65 -7.33
N ALA A 407 1.40 20.27 -7.03
CA ALA A 407 2.50 20.39 -7.98
C ALA A 407 2.29 19.49 -9.22
N VAL A 408 1.82 18.26 -9.01
CA VAL A 408 1.47 17.33 -10.12
C VAL A 408 0.28 17.88 -10.92
N TYR A 409 -0.74 18.46 -10.26
CA TYR A 409 -1.86 19.09 -10.93
C TYR A 409 -1.39 20.24 -11.84
N VAL A 410 -0.62 21.19 -11.31
CA VAL A 410 -0.13 22.34 -12.07
C VAL A 410 0.72 21.92 -13.27
N ALA A 411 1.62 20.95 -13.06
CA ALA A 411 2.47 20.44 -14.14
C ALA A 411 1.64 19.64 -15.17
N GLY A 412 0.70 18.83 -14.73
CA GLY A 412 -0.18 18.03 -15.60
C GLY A 412 -1.10 18.90 -16.46
N GLN A 413 -1.76 19.92 -15.85
CA GLN A 413 -2.67 20.83 -16.54
C GLN A 413 -1.98 21.68 -17.62
N ARG A 414 -0.72 22.06 -17.40
CA ARG A 414 0.07 22.78 -18.43
C ARG A 414 0.38 21.93 -19.65
N LEU A 415 0.38 20.62 -19.51
CA LEU A 415 0.75 19.68 -20.57
C LEU A 415 -0.48 19.06 -21.25
N TYR A 416 -1.54 18.86 -20.51
CA TYR A 416 -2.83 18.36 -21.00
C TYR A 416 -3.94 18.87 -20.09
N ALA A 417 -4.70 19.86 -20.59
CA ALA A 417 -5.76 20.50 -19.84
C ALA A 417 -6.98 19.57 -19.68
N ILE A 418 -7.40 19.31 -18.46
CA ILE A 418 -8.60 18.56 -18.12
C ILE A 418 -9.53 19.49 -17.32
N PRO A 419 -10.79 19.67 -17.73
CA PRO A 419 -11.71 20.61 -17.09
C PRO A 419 -12.30 20.03 -15.79
N PHE A 420 -11.50 19.92 -14.71
CA PHE A 420 -11.98 19.48 -13.40
C PHE A 420 -12.92 20.50 -12.75
N ASP A 421 -14.06 20.07 -12.27
CA ASP A 421 -14.98 20.91 -11.47
C ASP A 421 -14.57 20.89 -9.98
N PHE A 422 -13.65 21.77 -9.63
CA PHE A 422 -13.25 21.94 -8.23
C PHE A 422 -14.40 22.47 -7.35
N GLY A 423 -15.33 23.25 -7.91
CA GLY A 423 -16.49 23.72 -7.16
C GLY A 423 -17.35 22.55 -6.64
N ARG A 424 -17.52 21.55 -7.49
CA ARG A 424 -18.21 20.31 -7.12
C ARG A 424 -17.41 19.52 -6.07
N GLN A 425 -16.09 19.38 -6.26
CA GLN A 425 -15.21 18.67 -5.32
C GLN A 425 -15.19 19.37 -3.94
N PHE A 426 -15.13 20.69 -3.89
CA PHE A 426 -15.20 21.44 -2.63
C PHE A 426 -16.54 21.30 -1.92
N ARG A 427 -17.65 21.23 -2.65
CA ARG A 427 -18.99 20.94 -2.06
C ARG A 427 -19.00 19.58 -1.41
N VAL A 428 -18.52 18.54 -2.13
CA VAL A 428 -18.43 17.15 -1.60
C VAL A 428 -17.58 17.10 -0.34
N ALA A 429 -16.38 17.70 -0.38
CA ALA A 429 -15.46 17.74 0.76
C ALA A 429 -16.03 18.56 1.93
N GLY A 430 -16.67 19.70 1.64
CA GLY A 430 -17.30 20.55 2.66
C GLY A 430 -18.45 19.85 3.39
N ILE A 431 -19.31 19.13 2.66
CA ILE A 431 -20.38 18.34 3.29
C ILE A 431 -19.80 17.21 4.14
N ALA A 432 -18.78 16.50 3.64
CA ALA A 432 -18.12 15.45 4.42
C ALA A 432 -17.49 16.02 5.70
N ALA A 433 -16.81 17.15 5.62
CA ALA A 433 -16.25 17.86 6.77
C ALA A 433 -17.34 18.31 7.76
N LEU A 434 -18.44 18.89 7.26
CA LEU A 434 -19.57 19.31 8.08
C LEU A 434 -20.14 18.13 8.88
N LEU A 435 -20.38 16.99 8.23
CA LEU A 435 -20.91 15.79 8.88
C LEU A 435 -19.91 15.20 9.89
N PHE A 436 -18.63 15.23 9.58
CA PHE A 436 -17.58 14.84 10.51
C PHE A 436 -17.59 15.72 11.77
N PHE A 437 -17.58 17.05 11.63
CA PHE A 437 -17.63 17.95 12.78
C PHE A 437 -18.95 17.81 13.55
N ALA A 438 -20.07 17.67 12.85
CA ALA A 438 -21.37 17.41 13.51
C ALA A 438 -21.33 16.14 14.38
N SER A 439 -20.64 15.10 13.91
CA SER A 439 -20.48 13.85 14.67
C SER A 439 -19.67 14.01 15.96
N ARG A 440 -18.83 15.05 16.04
CA ARG A 440 -18.01 15.35 17.24
C ARG A 440 -18.69 16.24 18.25
N LEU A 441 -19.78 16.91 17.90
CA LEU A 441 -20.52 17.81 18.78
C LEU A 441 -21.46 17.06 19.74
N ILE A 442 -21.97 15.90 19.33
CA ILE A 442 -22.97 15.14 20.08
C ILE A 442 -22.38 13.82 20.52
N HIS A 443 -22.40 13.58 21.84
CA HIS A 443 -21.91 12.37 22.46
C HIS A 443 -23.08 11.66 23.16
N PHE A 444 -23.25 10.39 22.86
CA PHE A 444 -24.26 9.55 23.50
C PHE A 444 -23.59 8.59 24.50
N PRO A 445 -24.25 8.31 25.65
CA PRO A 445 -23.67 7.41 26.63
C PRO A 445 -23.63 5.94 26.17
N ARG A 446 -24.52 5.55 25.23
CA ARG A 446 -24.60 4.19 24.72
C ARG A 446 -24.00 4.08 23.33
N LEU A 447 -23.18 3.05 23.13
CA LEU A 447 -22.55 2.76 21.82
C LEU A 447 -23.60 2.63 20.70
N ALA A 448 -24.72 1.95 20.96
CA ALA A 448 -25.79 1.77 19.98
C ALA A 448 -26.37 3.12 19.49
N GLU A 449 -26.61 4.05 20.39
CA GLU A 449 -27.11 5.39 20.09
C GLU A 449 -26.13 6.18 19.22
N THR A 450 -24.84 6.11 19.58
CA THR A 450 -23.76 6.72 18.81
C THR A 450 -23.67 6.15 17.39
N VAL A 451 -23.72 4.83 17.25
CA VAL A 451 -23.68 4.15 15.95
C VAL A 451 -24.89 4.51 15.09
N VAL A 452 -26.11 4.54 15.68
CA VAL A 452 -27.34 4.94 14.96
C VAL A 452 -27.24 6.40 14.52
N PHE A 453 -26.81 7.30 15.37
CA PHE A 453 -26.63 8.72 15.05
C PHE A 453 -25.61 8.92 13.92
N LYS A 454 -24.40 8.36 14.05
CA LYS A 454 -23.38 8.43 13.00
C LYS A 454 -23.80 7.75 11.71
N GLY A 455 -24.56 6.65 11.80
CA GLY A 455 -25.22 6.00 10.67
C GLY A 455 -26.20 6.92 9.97
N GLY A 456 -27.02 7.65 10.72
CA GLY A 456 -27.91 8.69 10.20
C GLY A 456 -27.15 9.80 9.47
N LEU A 457 -26.05 10.29 10.05
CA LEU A 457 -25.18 11.28 9.41
C LEU A 457 -24.56 10.73 8.10
N PHE A 458 -24.11 9.49 8.10
CA PHE A 458 -23.56 8.86 6.90
C PHE A 458 -24.63 8.72 5.80
N LEU A 459 -25.84 8.33 6.15
CA LEU A 459 -26.97 8.25 5.20
C LEU A 459 -27.45 9.64 4.75
N ALA A 460 -27.29 10.68 5.56
CA ALA A 460 -27.56 12.05 5.16
C ALA A 460 -26.58 12.57 4.08
N PHE A 461 -25.38 12.00 3.98
CA PHE A 461 -24.37 12.43 3.03
C PHE A 461 -24.88 12.43 1.57
N PRO A 462 -25.36 11.31 1.00
CA PRO A 462 -25.88 11.31 -0.38
C PRO A 462 -27.09 12.24 -0.56
N VAL A 463 -27.94 12.40 0.47
CA VAL A 463 -29.07 13.34 0.43
C VAL A 463 -28.59 14.77 0.33
N LEU A 464 -27.64 15.17 1.15
CA LEU A 464 -27.05 16.52 1.12
C LEU A 464 -26.30 16.78 -0.18
N LEU A 465 -25.61 15.79 -0.75
CA LEU A 465 -24.98 15.90 -2.06
C LEU A 465 -26.00 16.16 -3.16
N PHE A 466 -27.16 15.54 -3.10
CA PHE A 466 -28.24 15.77 -4.03
C PHE A 466 -28.88 17.15 -3.85
N LEU A 467 -29.19 17.56 -2.63
CA LEU A 467 -29.78 18.86 -2.32
C LEU A 467 -28.86 20.05 -2.72
N THR A 468 -27.56 19.89 -2.54
CA THR A 468 -26.56 20.92 -2.93
C THR A 468 -26.15 20.86 -4.41
N ARG A 469 -26.78 19.99 -5.19
CA ARG A 469 -26.45 19.73 -6.61
C ARG A 469 -24.99 19.34 -6.82
N ALA A 470 -24.35 18.76 -5.81
CA ALA A 470 -23.05 18.14 -5.95
C ALA A 470 -23.13 16.80 -6.74
N ILE A 471 -24.31 16.17 -6.75
CA ILE A 471 -24.66 15.03 -7.62
C ILE A 471 -25.92 15.43 -8.42
N SER A 472 -25.87 15.24 -9.75
CA SER A 472 -27.02 15.53 -10.62
C SER A 472 -27.98 14.34 -10.69
N ARG A 473 -29.24 14.61 -11.14
CA ARG A 473 -30.21 13.52 -11.42
C ARG A 473 -29.72 12.54 -12.47
N GLU A 474 -28.95 13.03 -13.43
CA GLU A 474 -28.32 12.18 -14.46
C GLU A 474 -27.27 11.24 -13.88
N ASP A 475 -26.49 11.69 -12.91
CA ASP A 475 -25.47 10.87 -12.24
C ASP A 475 -26.14 9.71 -11.48
N VAL A 476 -27.24 10.00 -10.76
CA VAL A 476 -28.04 8.99 -10.06
C VAL A 476 -28.66 7.99 -11.03
N GLY A 477 -29.24 8.49 -12.14
CA GLY A 477 -29.83 7.63 -13.18
C GLY A 477 -28.79 6.70 -13.82
N ARG A 478 -27.59 7.21 -14.12
CA ARG A 478 -26.49 6.40 -14.69
C ARG A 478 -25.95 5.37 -13.68
N ALA A 479 -25.84 5.73 -12.41
CA ALA A 479 -25.45 4.79 -11.37
C ALA A 479 -26.52 3.69 -11.20
N GLY A 480 -27.81 4.06 -11.19
CA GLY A 480 -28.91 3.13 -11.11
C GLY A 480 -28.95 2.15 -12.29
N SER A 481 -28.82 2.64 -13.53
CA SER A 481 -28.78 1.79 -14.72
C SER A 481 -27.57 0.84 -14.74
N PHE A 482 -26.40 1.29 -14.26
CA PHE A 482 -25.22 0.43 -14.15
C PHE A 482 -25.44 -0.72 -13.16
N VAL A 483 -26.05 -0.44 -12.01
CA VAL A 483 -26.39 -1.45 -10.99
C VAL A 483 -27.47 -2.38 -11.51
N ALA A 484 -28.54 -1.85 -12.14
CA ALA A 484 -29.63 -2.62 -12.70
C ALA A 484 -29.13 -3.60 -13.78
N ARG A 485 -28.24 -3.16 -14.67
CA ARG A 485 -27.61 -4.03 -15.69
C ARG A 485 -26.77 -5.15 -15.06
N ARG A 486 -26.02 -4.85 -14.00
CA ARG A 486 -25.20 -5.87 -13.31
C ARG A 486 -26.05 -6.89 -12.56
N LEU A 487 -27.18 -6.47 -12.01
CA LEU A 487 -28.11 -7.34 -11.30
C LEU A 487 -29.09 -8.06 -12.25
N GLY A 488 -28.98 -7.83 -13.57
CA GLY A 488 -29.89 -8.46 -14.55
C GLY A 488 -31.35 -7.98 -14.45
N LEU A 489 -31.57 -6.80 -13.84
CA LEU A 489 -32.91 -6.22 -13.62
C LEU A 489 -33.41 -5.38 -14.80
N GLU A 490 -32.54 -4.96 -15.72
CA GLU A 490 -32.94 -4.40 -17.01
C GLU A 490 -33.21 -5.55 -17.98
N ARG A 491 -34.46 -5.77 -18.31
CA ARG A 491 -34.87 -6.51 -19.53
C ARG A 491 -34.37 -5.71 -20.76
N GLN A 492 -33.79 -6.43 -21.71
CA GLN A 492 -33.33 -5.91 -23.01
C GLN A 492 -34.45 -5.13 -23.73
#